data_d5cc9becce4590261a6eec332f9e9317
#
_entry.id   d5cc9becce4590261a6eec332f9e9317
#
_cell.length_a   1.000
_cell.length_b   1.000
_cell.length_c   1.000
_cell.angle_alpha   90.00
_cell.angle_beta   90.00
_cell.angle_gamma   90.00
#
_symmetry.space_group_name_H-M   'P 1'
#
loop_
_entity.id
_entity.type
_entity.pdbx_description
1 polymer ?
#
loop_
_entity_poly.entity_id
_entity_poly.type
_entity_poly.pdbx_seq_one_letter_code
_entity_poly.pdbx_strand_id
1 'polypeptide(L)'
;MPAEARDRSALAQKSFERLAEVCGDITAPVLEAYYREHPGARQSFVDHGLGETAKLEGRMVAESLFLLLTWTENQSAARIDHGSAIVHHNDTMRIPPHWYLGMVDAVLEVLLGTLPAEADDERDMWREVRSEFARFVQSLREEFVRSDGGAPLPAFPVAKM
;
A
#
# COMPACT_ATOMS: atom_id res chain seq x y z
N MET A 1 23.99 0.52 -7.91
CA MET A 1 22.76 1.21 -7.52
C MET A 1 23.00 2.71 -7.62
N PRO A 2 22.16 3.47 -8.30
CA PRO A 2 22.27 4.93 -8.37
C PRO A 2 22.30 5.55 -6.96
N ALA A 3 22.97 6.69 -6.79
CA ALA A 3 23.06 7.37 -5.47
C ALA A 3 21.68 7.68 -4.88
N GLU A 4 20.77 8.17 -5.71
CA GLU A 4 19.38 8.51 -5.37
C GLU A 4 18.58 7.31 -4.82
N ALA A 5 18.74 6.12 -5.41
CA ALA A 5 18.10 4.91 -4.92
C ALA A 5 18.67 4.42 -3.59
N ARG A 6 19.97 4.68 -3.32
CA ARG A 6 20.58 4.39 -2.01
C ARG A 6 20.05 5.31 -0.93
N ASP A 7 19.83 6.56 -1.24
CA ASP A 7 19.28 7.54 -0.29
C ASP A 7 17.83 7.19 0.06
N ARG A 8 17.01 6.80 -0.92
CA ARG A 8 15.62 6.37 -0.69
C ARG A 8 15.55 5.14 0.20
N SER A 9 16.35 4.11 -0.09
CA SER A 9 16.42 2.89 0.71
C SER A 9 16.83 3.18 2.16
N ALA A 10 17.82 4.06 2.37
CA ALA A 10 18.26 4.44 3.70
C ALA A 10 17.17 5.20 4.49
N LEU A 11 16.45 6.13 3.84
CA LEU A 11 15.34 6.84 4.44
C LEU A 11 14.18 5.89 4.80
N ALA A 12 13.87 4.95 3.90
CA ALA A 12 12.84 3.95 4.13
C ALA A 12 13.19 3.04 5.32
N GLN A 13 14.42 2.56 5.38
CA GLN A 13 14.88 1.74 6.49
C GLN A 13 14.75 2.47 7.83
N LYS A 14 15.18 3.72 7.89
CA LYS A 14 15.05 4.57 9.09
C LYS A 14 13.58 4.74 9.51
N SER A 15 12.68 4.94 8.55
CA SER A 15 11.24 5.03 8.83
C SER A 15 10.67 3.71 9.37
N PHE A 16 11.06 2.56 8.82
CA PHE A 16 10.60 1.25 9.29
C PHE A 16 11.14 0.89 10.67
N GLU A 17 12.40 1.20 10.96
CA GLU A 17 12.98 1.01 12.28
C GLU A 17 12.20 1.81 13.35
N ARG A 18 11.91 3.07 13.06
CA ARG A 18 11.10 3.91 13.94
C ARG A 18 9.68 3.39 14.10
N LEU A 19 9.05 2.96 13.00
CA LEU A 19 7.71 2.36 13.03
C LEU A 19 7.66 1.14 13.96
N ALA A 20 8.65 0.26 13.87
CA ALA A 20 8.77 -0.92 14.73
C ALA A 20 8.98 -0.55 16.20
N GLU A 21 9.82 0.46 16.47
CA GLU A 21 10.09 0.94 17.84
C GLU A 21 8.86 1.60 18.48
N VAL A 22 8.11 2.39 17.71
CA VAL A 22 6.96 3.15 18.23
C VAL A 22 5.71 2.32 18.37
N CYS A 23 5.41 1.50 17.35
CA CYS A 23 4.14 0.77 17.24
C CYS A 23 4.26 -0.73 17.48
N GLY A 24 5.42 -1.35 17.26
CA GLY A 24 5.54 -2.80 17.24
C GLY A 24 4.70 -3.41 16.12
N ASP A 25 3.69 -4.20 16.46
CA ASP A 25 2.73 -4.75 15.50
C ASP A 25 1.75 -3.67 15.03
N ILE A 26 1.81 -3.34 13.75
CA ILE A 26 0.98 -2.30 13.15
C ILE A 26 -0.33 -2.82 12.56
N THR A 27 -0.62 -4.10 12.65
CA THR A 27 -1.80 -4.72 12.02
C THR A 27 -3.09 -4.03 12.44
N ALA A 28 -3.32 -3.86 13.73
CA ALA A 28 -4.54 -3.25 14.25
C ALA A 28 -4.73 -1.79 13.80
N PRO A 29 -3.76 -0.88 13.98
CA PRO A 29 -3.92 0.51 13.54
C PRO A 29 -4.05 0.64 12.02
N VAL A 30 -3.36 -0.19 11.24
CA VAL A 30 -3.49 -0.19 9.77
C VAL A 30 -4.89 -0.64 9.35
N LEU A 31 -5.42 -1.70 9.93
CA LEU A 31 -6.77 -2.18 9.61
C LEU A 31 -7.84 -1.16 10.02
N GLU A 32 -7.67 -0.48 11.15
CA GLU A 32 -8.57 0.60 11.56
C GLU A 32 -8.60 1.72 10.51
N ALA A 33 -7.45 2.20 10.07
CA ALA A 33 -7.34 3.20 9.02
C ALA A 33 -7.95 2.71 7.70
N TYR A 34 -7.64 1.48 7.30
CA TYR A 34 -8.13 0.89 6.07
C TYR A 34 -9.64 0.74 6.02
N TYR A 35 -10.24 0.16 7.06
CA TYR A 35 -11.70 -0.05 7.10
C TYR A 35 -12.51 1.22 7.34
N ARG A 36 -11.89 2.25 7.87
CA ARG A 36 -12.51 3.58 7.96
C ARG A 36 -12.78 4.15 6.56
N GLU A 37 -11.83 3.99 5.65
CA GLU A 37 -11.92 4.49 4.27
C GLU A 37 -12.62 3.51 3.32
N HIS A 38 -12.50 2.20 3.61
CA HIS A 38 -13.01 1.11 2.76
C HIS A 38 -13.83 0.10 3.57
N PRO A 39 -14.98 0.50 4.13
CA PRO A 39 -15.77 -0.38 5.00
C PRO A 39 -16.25 -1.67 4.29
N GLY A 40 -16.50 -1.60 2.97
CA GLY A 40 -16.86 -2.77 2.17
C GLY A 40 -15.77 -3.83 2.05
N ALA A 41 -14.51 -3.47 2.25
CA ALA A 41 -13.40 -4.40 2.18
C ALA A 41 -13.42 -5.43 3.32
N ARG A 42 -14.03 -5.12 4.46
CA ARG A 42 -14.14 -6.05 5.60
C ARG A 42 -14.83 -7.36 5.20
N GLN A 43 -15.92 -7.29 4.46
CA GLN A 43 -16.62 -8.49 4.00
C GLN A 43 -15.74 -9.32 3.06
N SER A 44 -14.99 -8.68 2.18
CA SER A 44 -14.04 -9.37 1.30
C SER A 44 -12.99 -10.17 2.09
N PHE A 45 -12.44 -9.61 3.18
CA PHE A 45 -11.53 -10.34 4.06
C PHE A 45 -12.19 -11.54 4.74
N VAL A 46 -13.43 -11.42 5.16
CA VAL A 46 -14.20 -12.55 5.72
C VAL A 46 -14.39 -13.64 4.67
N ASP A 47 -14.80 -13.29 3.47
CA ASP A 47 -15.11 -14.24 2.39
C ASP A 47 -13.84 -14.99 1.91
N HIS A 48 -12.73 -14.30 1.79
CA HIS A 48 -11.46 -14.89 1.33
C HIS A 48 -10.62 -15.50 2.47
N GLY A 49 -10.93 -15.17 3.70
CA GLY A 49 -10.20 -15.66 4.87
C GLY A 49 -10.53 -17.11 5.24
N LEU A 50 -11.62 -17.67 4.73
CA LEU A 50 -12.04 -19.07 4.95
C LEU A 50 -12.02 -19.48 6.43
N GLY A 51 -12.48 -18.59 7.31
CA GLY A 51 -12.49 -18.79 8.77
C GLY A 51 -11.21 -18.31 9.48
N GLU A 52 -10.20 -17.87 8.76
CA GLU A 52 -8.94 -17.32 9.30
C GLU A 52 -8.74 -15.84 8.91
N THR A 53 -9.79 -15.04 9.04
CA THR A 53 -9.79 -13.63 8.63
C THR A 53 -8.63 -12.83 9.21
N ALA A 54 -8.38 -12.95 10.51
CA ALA A 54 -7.30 -12.22 11.19
C ALA A 54 -5.90 -12.58 10.63
N LYS A 55 -5.71 -13.83 10.23
CA LYS A 55 -4.45 -14.29 9.63
C LYS A 55 -4.27 -13.71 8.23
N LEU A 56 -5.34 -13.65 7.44
CA LEU A 56 -5.32 -13.02 6.12
C LEU A 56 -5.05 -11.52 6.23
N GLU A 57 -5.72 -10.83 7.15
CA GLU A 57 -5.52 -9.41 7.44
C GLU A 57 -4.06 -9.11 7.80
N GLY A 58 -3.48 -9.85 8.74
CA GLY A 58 -2.08 -9.70 9.14
C GLY A 58 -1.11 -9.92 7.99
N ARG A 59 -1.38 -10.92 7.13
CA ARG A 59 -0.58 -11.17 5.93
C ARG A 59 -0.66 -10.03 4.93
N MET A 60 -1.82 -9.46 4.69
CA MET A 60 -1.97 -8.35 3.75
C MET A 60 -1.28 -7.08 4.23
N VAL A 61 -1.30 -6.80 5.53
CA VAL A 61 -0.54 -5.70 6.12
C VAL A 61 0.97 -5.92 5.94
N ALA A 62 1.46 -7.12 6.24
CA ALA A 62 2.88 -7.47 6.06
C ALA A 62 3.33 -7.38 4.58
N GLU A 63 2.52 -7.86 3.65
CA GLU A 63 2.79 -7.75 2.21
C GLU A 63 2.82 -6.29 1.73
N SER A 64 2.00 -5.43 2.29
CA SER A 64 2.00 -3.99 1.98
C SER A 64 3.25 -3.28 2.50
N LEU A 65 3.74 -3.66 3.67
CA LEU A 65 5.05 -3.20 4.16
C LEU A 65 6.19 -3.67 3.25
N PHE A 66 6.16 -4.94 2.87
CA PHE A 66 7.16 -5.51 1.97
C PHE A 66 7.15 -4.84 0.58
N LEU A 67 5.97 -4.53 0.05
CA LEU A 67 5.81 -3.77 -1.18
C LEU A 67 6.51 -2.40 -1.08
N LEU A 68 6.25 -1.65 -0.02
CA LEU A 68 6.86 -0.33 0.19
C LEU A 68 8.38 -0.42 0.30
N LEU A 69 8.90 -1.40 1.02
CA LEU A 69 10.34 -1.63 1.12
C LEU A 69 10.94 -1.94 -0.25
N THR A 70 10.39 -2.92 -0.96
CA THR A 70 10.87 -3.33 -2.28
C THR A 70 10.79 -2.18 -3.29
N TRP A 71 9.75 -1.36 -3.21
CA TRP A 71 9.58 -0.19 -4.08
C TRP A 71 10.70 0.82 -3.91
N THR A 72 11.15 1.05 -2.69
CA THR A 72 12.27 1.98 -2.42
C THR A 72 13.63 1.40 -2.77
N GLU A 73 13.79 0.08 -2.72
CA GLU A 73 15.04 -0.61 -3.06
C GLU A 73 15.19 -0.87 -4.55
N ASN A 74 14.15 -1.39 -5.19
CA ASN A 74 14.14 -1.78 -6.60
C ASN A 74 12.73 -1.67 -7.19
N GLN A 75 12.36 -0.49 -7.63
CA GLN A 75 11.04 -0.21 -8.19
C GLN A 75 10.69 -1.10 -9.39
N SER A 76 11.65 -1.46 -10.23
CA SER A 76 11.39 -2.30 -11.41
C SER A 76 11.00 -3.72 -11.02
N ALA A 77 11.69 -4.31 -10.05
CA ALA A 77 11.33 -5.62 -9.50
C ALA A 77 9.96 -5.57 -8.82
N ALA A 78 9.72 -4.55 -8.00
CA ALA A 78 8.44 -4.36 -7.31
C ALA A 78 7.26 -4.26 -8.29
N ARG A 79 7.42 -3.58 -9.42
CA ARG A 79 6.40 -3.48 -10.47
C ARG A 79 6.06 -4.85 -11.09
N ILE A 80 7.05 -5.69 -11.31
CA ILE A 80 6.85 -7.03 -11.88
C ILE A 80 6.08 -7.90 -10.87
N ASP A 81 6.57 -7.96 -9.64
CA ASP A 81 6.02 -8.85 -8.60
C ASP A 81 4.59 -8.44 -8.21
N HIS A 82 4.38 -7.16 -7.93
CA HIS A 82 3.08 -6.66 -7.47
C HIS A 82 2.07 -6.39 -8.58
N GLY A 83 2.53 -6.12 -9.80
CA GLY A 83 1.65 -5.93 -10.95
C GLY A 83 0.79 -7.15 -11.23
N SER A 84 1.39 -8.32 -11.26
CA SER A 84 0.67 -9.59 -11.42
C SER A 84 -0.32 -9.84 -10.28
N ALA A 85 0.07 -9.52 -9.04
CA ALA A 85 -0.80 -9.68 -7.88
C ALA A 85 -2.02 -8.76 -7.95
N ILE A 86 -1.86 -7.50 -8.33
CA ILE A 86 -2.96 -6.53 -8.46
C ILE A 86 -3.96 -6.98 -9.52
N VAL A 87 -3.47 -7.39 -10.69
CA VAL A 87 -4.32 -7.89 -11.78
C VAL A 87 -5.07 -9.15 -11.35
N HIS A 88 -4.38 -10.09 -10.71
CA HIS A 88 -5.00 -11.32 -10.19
C HIS A 88 -6.08 -11.03 -9.14
N HIS A 89 -5.83 -10.12 -8.21
CA HIS A 89 -6.82 -9.72 -7.20
C HIS A 89 -8.09 -9.15 -7.85
N ASN A 90 -7.92 -8.32 -8.88
CA ASN A 90 -9.07 -7.77 -9.60
C ASN A 90 -9.82 -8.83 -10.41
N ASP A 91 -9.11 -9.59 -11.23
CA ASP A 91 -9.72 -10.50 -12.20
C ASP A 91 -10.32 -11.75 -11.55
N THR A 92 -9.65 -12.30 -10.55
CA THR A 92 -10.04 -13.57 -9.93
C THR A 92 -10.82 -13.37 -8.63
N MET A 93 -10.39 -12.45 -7.80
CA MET A 93 -10.96 -12.26 -6.46
C MET A 93 -11.95 -11.10 -6.37
N ARG A 94 -12.15 -10.38 -7.46
CA ARG A 94 -13.05 -9.22 -7.52
C ARG A 94 -12.70 -8.10 -6.53
N ILE A 95 -11.41 -7.95 -6.23
CA ILE A 95 -10.90 -6.89 -5.37
C ILE A 95 -10.51 -5.69 -6.23
N PRO A 96 -11.18 -4.55 -6.09
CA PRO A 96 -10.89 -3.38 -6.90
C PRO A 96 -9.47 -2.86 -6.68
N PRO A 97 -8.77 -2.38 -7.72
CA PRO A 97 -7.41 -1.84 -7.57
C PRO A 97 -7.28 -0.71 -6.54
N HIS A 98 -8.32 0.10 -6.35
CA HIS A 98 -8.31 1.17 -5.34
C HIS A 98 -8.33 0.63 -3.90
N TRP A 99 -8.84 -0.57 -3.65
CA TRP A 99 -8.73 -1.21 -2.34
C TRP A 99 -7.30 -1.69 -2.09
N TYR A 100 -6.61 -2.13 -3.12
CA TYR A 100 -5.20 -2.49 -3.03
C TYR A 100 -4.33 -1.27 -2.69
N LEU A 101 -4.53 -0.17 -3.41
CA LEU A 101 -3.89 1.11 -3.10
C LEU A 101 -4.28 1.61 -1.70
N GLY A 102 -5.54 1.42 -1.30
CA GLY A 102 -6.04 1.83 0.02
C GLY A 102 -5.32 1.15 1.18
N MET A 103 -4.90 -0.11 1.03
CA MET A 103 -4.11 -0.79 2.06
C MET A 103 -2.72 -0.17 2.20
N VAL A 104 -2.09 0.18 1.09
CA VAL A 104 -0.81 0.92 1.09
C VAL A 104 -0.98 2.30 1.74
N ASP A 105 -2.04 3.02 1.41
CA ASP A 105 -2.36 4.31 2.03
C ASP A 105 -2.55 4.19 3.56
N ALA A 106 -3.20 3.13 4.02
CA ALA A 106 -3.39 2.88 5.45
C ALA A 106 -2.06 2.60 6.18
N VAL A 107 -1.17 1.82 5.55
CA VAL A 107 0.18 1.60 6.09
C VAL A 107 0.96 2.92 6.15
N LEU A 108 0.90 3.73 5.10
CA LEU A 108 1.56 5.04 5.06
C LEU A 108 0.99 6.02 6.09
N GLU A 109 -0.31 6.02 6.34
CA GLU A 109 -0.92 6.83 7.39
C GLU A 109 -0.30 6.53 8.76
N VAL A 110 -0.20 5.25 9.11
CA VAL A 110 0.40 4.82 10.39
C VAL A 110 1.89 5.16 10.44
N LEU A 111 2.63 4.88 9.37
CA LEU A 111 4.07 5.17 9.28
C LEU A 111 4.35 6.67 9.41
N LEU A 112 3.64 7.50 8.67
CA LEU A 112 3.82 8.95 8.69
C LEU A 112 3.46 9.54 10.05
N GLY A 113 2.52 8.92 10.77
CA GLY A 113 2.19 9.30 12.15
C GLY A 113 3.34 9.09 13.15
N THR A 114 4.33 8.28 12.82
CA THR A 114 5.52 8.06 13.65
C THR A 114 6.67 9.02 13.36
N LEU A 115 6.58 9.78 12.27
CA LEU A 115 7.66 10.68 11.86
C LEU A 115 7.71 11.92 12.76
N PRO A 116 8.89 12.30 13.26
CA PRO A 116 9.05 13.57 13.97
C PRO A 116 8.83 14.75 13.01
N ALA A 117 8.52 15.90 13.57
CA ALA A 117 8.17 17.10 12.80
C ALA A 117 9.27 17.52 11.81
N GLU A 118 10.53 17.29 12.17
CA GLU A 118 11.73 17.63 11.39
C GLU A 118 12.12 16.62 10.32
N ALA A 119 11.40 15.49 10.19
CA ALA A 119 11.69 14.43 9.22
C ALA A 119 11.07 14.74 7.83
N ASP A 120 11.36 15.91 7.29
CA ASP A 120 10.79 16.35 6.00
C ASP A 120 11.27 15.49 4.83
N ASP A 121 12.55 15.08 4.82
CA ASP A 121 13.12 14.23 3.76
C ASP A 121 12.41 12.87 3.69
N GLU A 122 12.15 12.24 4.84
CA GLU A 122 11.39 10.99 4.90
C GLU A 122 9.95 11.19 4.42
N ARG A 123 9.31 12.27 4.86
CA ARG A 123 7.94 12.61 4.49
C ARG A 123 7.79 12.85 3.00
N ASP A 124 8.70 13.59 2.41
CA ASP A 124 8.69 13.89 0.96
C ASP A 124 8.97 12.63 0.14
N MET A 125 9.92 11.81 0.57
CA MET A 125 10.21 10.51 -0.05
C MET A 125 8.96 9.61 -0.05
N TRP A 126 8.23 9.50 1.06
CA TRP A 126 7.02 8.66 1.11
C TRP A 126 5.87 9.22 0.27
N ARG A 127 5.73 10.54 0.16
CA ARG A 127 4.76 11.16 -0.75
C ARG A 127 5.07 10.82 -2.21
N GLU A 128 6.34 10.84 -2.57
CA GLU A 128 6.78 10.50 -3.93
C GLU A 128 6.53 9.01 -4.22
N VAL A 129 6.93 8.12 -3.32
CA VAL A 129 6.67 6.66 -3.42
C VAL A 129 5.17 6.38 -3.59
N ARG A 130 4.34 7.00 -2.80
CA ARG A 130 2.88 6.87 -2.90
C ARG A 130 2.38 7.33 -4.27
N SER A 131 2.85 8.46 -4.78
CA SER A 131 2.46 9.00 -6.07
C SER A 131 2.88 8.10 -7.22
N GLU A 132 4.08 7.55 -7.16
CA GLU A 132 4.59 6.58 -8.14
C GLU A 132 3.78 5.30 -8.14
N PHE A 133 3.47 4.76 -6.98
CA PHE A 133 2.66 3.56 -6.84
C PHE A 133 1.23 3.78 -7.35
N ALA A 134 0.61 4.90 -7.03
CA ALA A 134 -0.73 5.24 -7.53
C ALA A 134 -0.77 5.33 -9.06
N ARG A 135 0.24 5.94 -9.69
CA ARG A 135 0.38 5.98 -11.16
C ARG A 135 0.57 4.58 -11.76
N PHE A 136 1.33 3.74 -11.07
CA PHE A 136 1.52 2.36 -11.50
C PHE A 136 0.20 1.57 -11.45
N VAL A 137 -0.55 1.63 -10.37
CA VAL A 137 -1.87 1.00 -10.25
C VAL A 137 -2.82 1.50 -11.34
N GLN A 138 -2.82 2.79 -11.62
CA GLN A 138 -3.63 3.37 -12.69
C GLN A 138 -3.23 2.84 -14.07
N SER A 139 -1.94 2.70 -14.37
CA SER A 139 -1.46 2.15 -15.64
C SER A 139 -1.88 0.69 -15.83
N LEU A 140 -1.82 -0.12 -14.79
CA LEU A 140 -2.28 -1.52 -14.85
C LEU A 140 -3.78 -1.60 -15.12
N ARG A 141 -4.56 -0.71 -14.52
CA ARG A 141 -5.99 -0.64 -14.72
C ARG A 141 -6.35 -0.33 -16.17
N GLU A 142 -5.67 0.61 -16.78
CA GLU A 142 -5.89 1.00 -18.17
C GLU A 142 -5.51 -0.10 -19.16
N GLU A 143 -4.47 -0.88 -18.86
CA GLU A 143 -3.92 -1.89 -19.75
C GLU A 143 -4.53 -3.28 -19.57
N PHE A 144 -4.79 -3.71 -18.33
CA PHE A 144 -5.04 -5.10 -18.00
C PHE A 144 -6.28 -5.36 -17.17
N VAL A 145 -6.75 -4.37 -16.43
CA VAL A 145 -7.93 -4.55 -15.58
C VAL A 145 -9.18 -4.31 -16.40
N ARG A 146 -10.00 -5.35 -16.57
CA ARG A 146 -11.31 -5.22 -17.22
C ARG A 146 -12.20 -4.33 -16.36
N SER A 147 -12.66 -3.24 -16.93
CA SER A 147 -13.77 -2.49 -16.36
C SER A 147 -15.03 -3.33 -16.53
N ASP A 148 -15.53 -3.94 -15.48
CA ASP A 148 -16.86 -4.53 -15.46
C ASP A 148 -17.90 -3.40 -15.62
N GLY A 149 -18.15 -2.98 -16.85
CA GLY A 149 -19.34 -2.24 -17.27
C GLY A 149 -19.59 -0.91 -16.58
N GLY A 150 -18.54 -0.13 -16.30
CA GLY A 150 -19.09 0.96 -15.98
C GLY A 150 -18.71 2.22 -15.39
N ALA A 151 -18.68 2.41 -14.21
CA ALA A 151 -18.39 3.71 -13.62
C ALA A 151 -16.87 3.98 -13.62
N PRO A 152 -16.42 5.16 -14.04
CA PRO A 152 -15.05 5.55 -13.78
C PRO A 152 -14.79 5.40 -12.28
N LEU A 153 -13.66 4.79 -11.91
CA LEU A 153 -13.27 4.79 -10.50
C LEU A 153 -13.21 6.22 -10.00
N PRO A 154 -13.70 6.48 -8.79
CA PRO A 154 -13.55 7.80 -8.21
C PRO A 154 -12.08 8.20 -8.26
N ALA A 155 -11.82 9.46 -8.58
CA ALA A 155 -10.47 10.01 -8.50
C ALA A 155 -9.88 9.62 -7.14
N PHE A 156 -8.66 9.09 -7.13
CA PHE A 156 -8.01 8.71 -5.88
C PHE A 156 -8.10 9.91 -4.93
N PRO A 157 -8.61 9.72 -3.73
CA PRO A 157 -8.62 10.82 -2.78
C PRO A 157 -7.18 11.33 -2.67
N VAL A 158 -6.97 12.58 -3.02
CA VAL A 158 -5.70 13.24 -2.72
C VAL A 158 -5.61 13.19 -1.21
N ALA A 159 -4.83 12.25 -0.71
CA ALA A 159 -4.63 12.12 0.71
C ALA A 159 -4.18 13.50 1.21
N LYS A 160 -4.99 14.09 2.05
CA LYS A 160 -4.56 15.24 2.86
C LYS A 160 -3.51 14.68 3.81
N MET A 161 -2.30 14.58 3.31
CA MET A 161 -1.13 14.35 4.14
C MET A 161 -0.63 15.67 4.67
#